data_eab41119d666bfb0e11487441cf77a79
#
_entry.id   eab41119d666bfb0e11487441cf77a79
#
_cell.length_a   1.000
_cell.length_b   1.000
_cell.length_c   1.000
_cell.angle_alpha   90.00
_cell.angle_beta   90.00
_cell.angle_gamma   90.00
#
_symmetry.space_group_name_H-M   'P 1'
#
loop_
_entity.id
_entity.type
_entity.pdbx_description
1 polymer ?
#
loop_
_entity_poly.entity_id
_entity_poly.type
_entity_poly.pdbx_seq_one_letter_code
_entity_poly.pdbx_strand_id
1 'polypeptide(L)'
;MNISKIRTAIKLLKTPSRMILPLGQNGHLGWIPDDKYLRLVYRCETGQKLDLNNPVTFSEKLQWLKLHDRNPEYCSLVDKYLMKGIVAERIGAEYVIPLLGVWDRAEDIDFDALPNRFVLKCNHDSGGVVICRNKNKLDREAARTKLKTHLERDAYIPSREWPYRDVHRVVFAEELLETSEGEDLIDYKFYCFSGKPTYCQVIKDRSTRETIDFYDADWNLQPFTGLGLGEGFPHGLKTPEPDNYEKMLEIAREFSRGTRFSRIDMYNIGGRIYFGEFTLYPKSGLGYFLPEEWNIKIGDMLEL
;
A
#
# COMPACT_ATOMS: atom_id res chain seq x y z
N MET A 1 22.11 3.16 31.54
CA MET A 1 22.05 3.12 30.07
C MET A 1 21.76 1.70 29.64
N ASN A 2 20.66 1.43 28.90
CA ASN A 2 20.13 0.07 28.69
C ASN A 2 21.05 -0.71 27.73
N ILE A 3 21.48 -1.92 28.13
CA ILE A 3 22.41 -2.79 27.36
C ILE A 3 21.87 -3.07 25.94
N SER A 4 20.54 -3.13 25.76
CA SER A 4 19.92 -3.28 24.45
C SER A 4 20.18 -2.08 23.52
N LYS A 5 20.15 -0.85 24.05
CA LYS A 5 20.44 0.37 23.28
C LYS A 5 21.92 0.44 22.87
N ILE A 6 22.83 -0.06 23.72
CA ILE A 6 24.27 -0.13 23.41
C ILE A 6 24.53 -1.17 22.32
N ARG A 7 23.92 -2.35 22.39
CA ARG A 7 24.02 -3.38 21.34
C ARG A 7 23.46 -2.89 20.00
N THR A 8 22.34 -2.17 20.01
CA THR A 8 21.76 -1.55 18.81
C THR A 8 22.70 -0.49 18.24
N ALA A 9 23.26 0.39 19.06
CA ALA A 9 24.24 1.41 18.63
C ALA A 9 25.52 0.78 18.02
N ILE A 10 26.05 -0.29 18.63
CA ILE A 10 27.22 -1.02 18.11
C ILE A 10 26.87 -1.73 16.76
N LYS A 11 25.65 -2.27 16.63
CA LYS A 11 25.18 -2.88 15.38
C LYS A 11 24.98 -1.84 14.27
N LEU A 12 24.53 -0.64 14.61
CA LEU A 12 24.40 0.51 13.72
C LEU A 12 25.78 1.03 13.26
N LEU A 13 26.75 1.10 14.16
CA LEU A 13 28.14 1.49 13.83
C LEU A 13 28.83 0.49 12.88
N LYS A 14 28.45 -0.80 12.93
CA LYS A 14 28.95 -1.84 12.01
C LYS A 14 28.27 -1.83 10.66
N THR A 15 27.13 -1.20 10.51
CA THR A 15 26.38 -1.05 9.25
C THR A 15 25.91 0.40 9.11
N PRO A 16 26.80 1.35 8.75
CA PRO A 16 26.46 2.78 8.64
C PRO A 16 25.28 3.05 7.70
N SER A 17 25.12 2.22 6.68
CA SER A 17 24.01 2.28 5.74
C SER A 17 22.63 2.18 6.41
N ARG A 18 22.48 1.40 7.49
CA ARG A 18 21.21 1.26 8.23
C ARG A 18 20.86 2.46 9.13
N MET A 19 21.81 3.35 9.41
CA MET A 19 21.51 4.61 10.10
C MET A 19 20.73 5.59 9.20
N ILE A 20 20.87 5.46 7.90
CA ILE A 20 20.27 6.34 6.90
C ILE A 20 18.76 6.18 6.86
N LEU A 21 18.24 4.96 7.03
CA LEU A 21 16.81 4.69 6.93
C LEU A 21 15.96 5.46 7.94
N PRO A 22 16.28 5.47 9.26
CA PRO A 22 15.55 6.28 10.22
C PRO A 22 15.64 7.78 9.94
N LEU A 23 16.78 8.27 9.45
CA LEU A 23 16.95 9.67 9.06
C LEU A 23 16.08 10.04 7.85
N GLY A 24 16.00 9.13 6.88
CA GLY A 24 15.10 9.26 5.72
C GLY A 24 13.63 9.27 6.13
N GLN A 25 13.22 8.31 6.94
CA GLN A 25 11.84 8.18 7.43
C GLN A 25 11.37 9.39 8.25
N ASN A 26 12.30 10.04 8.97
CA ASN A 26 12.01 11.27 9.73
C ASN A 26 12.19 12.56 8.90
N GLY A 27 12.39 12.47 7.59
CA GLY A 27 12.48 13.61 6.70
C GLY A 27 13.82 14.37 6.72
N HIS A 28 14.80 13.95 7.55
CA HIS A 28 16.09 14.66 7.67
C HIS A 28 16.95 14.63 6.41
N LEU A 29 16.62 13.76 5.45
CA LEU A 29 17.33 13.61 4.18
C LEU A 29 16.58 14.23 2.99
N GLY A 30 15.60 15.10 3.24
CA GLY A 30 14.78 15.76 2.22
C GLY A 30 15.59 16.63 1.23
N TRP A 31 16.76 17.11 1.64
CA TRP A 31 17.67 17.92 0.82
C TRP A 31 18.47 17.13 -0.23
N ILE A 32 18.51 15.78 -0.11
CA ILE A 32 19.22 14.93 -1.07
C ILE A 32 18.38 14.81 -2.36
N PRO A 33 18.96 15.04 -3.56
CA PRO A 33 18.28 14.81 -4.84
C PRO A 33 17.67 13.40 -4.93
N ASP A 34 16.48 13.30 -5.52
CA ASP A 34 15.67 12.08 -5.52
C ASP A 34 16.44 10.85 -6.07
N ASP A 35 17.16 11.01 -7.18
CA ASP A 35 17.94 9.92 -7.78
C ASP A 35 19.04 9.39 -6.84
N LYS A 36 19.74 10.28 -6.13
CA LYS A 36 20.79 9.91 -5.18
C LYS A 36 20.19 9.28 -3.91
N TYR A 37 19.07 9.84 -3.44
CA TYR A 37 18.35 9.31 -2.30
C TYR A 37 17.83 7.88 -2.57
N LEU A 38 17.18 7.66 -3.72
CA LEU A 38 16.66 6.35 -4.10
C LEU A 38 17.77 5.30 -4.21
N ARG A 39 18.93 5.64 -4.82
CA ARG A 39 20.10 4.74 -4.87
C ARG A 39 20.61 4.40 -3.46
N LEU A 40 20.62 5.37 -2.56
CA LEU A 40 21.08 5.19 -1.19
C LEU A 40 20.14 4.26 -0.41
N VAL A 41 18.83 4.57 -0.41
CA VAL A 41 17.81 3.77 0.30
C VAL A 41 17.72 2.37 -0.27
N TYR A 42 17.72 2.22 -1.59
CA TYR A 42 17.69 0.92 -2.25
C TYR A 42 18.85 0.03 -1.80
N ARG A 43 20.07 0.58 -1.77
CA ARG A 43 21.25 -0.14 -1.29
C ARG A 43 21.15 -0.49 0.20
N CYS A 44 20.59 0.39 1.02
CA CYS A 44 20.42 0.16 2.45
C CYS A 44 19.41 -0.95 2.75
N GLU A 45 18.32 -1.01 1.99
CA GLU A 45 17.23 -1.98 2.20
C GLU A 45 17.53 -3.33 1.56
N THR A 46 18.01 -3.33 0.32
CA THR A 46 18.19 -4.57 -0.45
C THR A 46 19.61 -5.13 -0.40
N GLY A 47 20.59 -4.31 0.00
CA GLY A 47 22.02 -4.64 -0.10
C GLY A 47 22.58 -4.53 -1.52
N GLN A 48 21.73 -4.26 -2.54
CA GLN A 48 22.10 -4.23 -3.95
C GLN A 48 22.28 -2.80 -4.44
N LYS A 49 23.01 -2.63 -5.56
CA LYS A 49 23.17 -1.35 -6.23
C LYS A 49 21.97 -1.11 -7.16
N LEU A 50 21.30 0.03 -7.02
CA LEU A 50 20.25 0.44 -7.94
C LEU A 50 20.83 0.90 -9.28
N ASP A 51 20.49 0.24 -10.39
CA ASP A 51 20.83 0.70 -11.73
C ASP A 51 19.61 1.38 -12.38
N LEU A 52 19.62 2.72 -12.39
CA LEU A 52 18.58 3.53 -13.03
C LEU A 52 18.80 3.74 -14.53
N ASN A 53 19.98 3.38 -15.05
CA ASN A 53 20.27 3.52 -16.48
C ASN A 53 19.81 2.30 -17.28
N ASN A 54 19.85 1.12 -16.62
CA ASN A 54 19.38 -0.12 -17.21
C ASN A 54 18.66 -0.97 -16.13
N PRO A 55 17.48 -0.53 -15.65
CA PRO A 55 16.74 -1.23 -14.63
C PRO A 55 16.17 -2.54 -15.19
N VAL A 56 16.42 -3.65 -14.50
CA VAL A 56 16.01 -5.00 -14.93
C VAL A 56 14.90 -5.55 -14.03
N THR A 57 15.09 -5.51 -12.73
CA THR A 57 14.13 -6.06 -11.79
C THR A 57 12.90 -5.17 -11.63
N PHE A 58 11.78 -5.77 -11.19
CA PHE A 58 10.55 -5.02 -10.89
C PHE A 58 10.81 -3.85 -9.92
N SER A 59 11.59 -4.12 -8.86
CA SER A 59 11.94 -3.09 -7.87
C SER A 59 12.75 -1.95 -8.48
N GLU A 60 13.75 -2.22 -9.32
CA GLU A 60 14.53 -1.18 -10.00
C GLU A 60 13.68 -0.34 -10.94
N LYS A 61 12.77 -0.98 -11.69
CA LYS A 61 11.85 -0.30 -12.60
C LYS A 61 10.85 0.57 -11.84
N LEU A 62 10.38 0.16 -10.67
CA LEU A 62 9.54 1.01 -9.81
C LEU A 62 10.31 2.25 -9.31
N GLN A 63 11.60 2.13 -8.96
CA GLN A 63 12.41 3.30 -8.61
C GLN A 63 12.59 4.24 -9.81
N TRP A 64 12.76 3.68 -11.02
CA TRP A 64 12.84 4.47 -12.25
C TRP A 64 11.53 5.24 -12.50
N LEU A 65 10.36 4.59 -12.34
CA LEU A 65 9.05 5.24 -12.51
C LEU A 65 8.85 6.40 -11.53
N LYS A 66 9.33 6.31 -10.29
CA LYS A 66 9.26 7.44 -9.34
C LYS A 66 9.93 8.71 -9.86
N LEU A 67 10.93 8.59 -10.73
CA LEU A 67 11.68 9.72 -11.28
C LEU A 67 11.11 10.21 -12.62
N HIS A 68 10.57 9.33 -13.43
CA HIS A 68 10.31 9.59 -14.84
C HIS A 68 8.83 9.55 -15.24
N ASP A 69 7.98 8.80 -14.51
CA ASP A 69 6.55 8.73 -14.82
C ASP A 69 5.78 9.78 -14.01
N ARG A 70 5.37 10.86 -14.68
CA ARG A 70 4.85 12.11 -14.07
C ARG A 70 3.44 12.47 -14.57
N ASN A 71 2.52 11.49 -14.60
CA ASN A 71 1.13 11.78 -14.95
C ASN A 71 0.43 12.50 -13.77
N PRO A 72 -0.03 13.78 -13.94
CA PRO A 72 -0.66 14.54 -12.87
C PRO A 72 -1.90 13.88 -12.24
N GLU A 73 -2.60 13.03 -12.99
CA GLU A 73 -3.78 12.29 -12.50
C GLU A 73 -3.44 11.36 -11.31
N TYR A 74 -2.19 10.91 -11.23
CA TYR A 74 -1.76 10.03 -10.14
C TYR A 74 -1.95 10.64 -8.75
N CYS A 75 -1.87 11.97 -8.60
CA CYS A 75 -2.09 12.64 -7.32
C CYS A 75 -3.50 12.39 -6.77
N SER A 76 -4.52 12.39 -7.64
CA SER A 76 -5.90 12.12 -7.25
C SER A 76 -6.15 10.61 -7.05
N LEU A 77 -5.48 9.75 -7.84
CA LEU A 77 -5.65 8.31 -7.76
C LEU A 77 -5.03 7.69 -6.49
N VAL A 78 -3.91 8.23 -5.99
CA VAL A 78 -3.29 7.73 -4.75
C VAL A 78 -3.95 8.28 -3.47
N ASP A 79 -4.74 9.34 -3.58
CA ASP A 79 -5.49 9.92 -2.46
C ASP A 79 -6.70 9.05 -2.13
N LYS A 80 -6.64 8.33 -1.00
CA LYS A 80 -7.70 7.39 -0.59
C LYS A 80 -9.08 8.05 -0.40
N TYR A 81 -9.12 9.35 -0.08
CA TYR A 81 -10.38 10.08 0.05
C TYR A 81 -10.92 10.52 -1.32
N LEU A 82 -10.11 11.19 -2.14
CA LEU A 82 -10.53 11.63 -3.48
C LEU A 82 -10.88 10.44 -4.38
N MET A 83 -10.16 9.33 -4.23
CA MET A 83 -10.42 8.11 -5.00
C MET A 83 -11.84 7.58 -4.84
N LYS A 84 -12.51 7.79 -3.70
CA LYS A 84 -13.90 7.40 -3.50
C LYS A 84 -14.85 8.07 -4.49
N GLY A 85 -14.66 9.36 -4.75
CA GLY A 85 -15.43 10.11 -5.75
C GLY A 85 -15.16 9.60 -7.17
N ILE A 86 -13.89 9.36 -7.50
CA ILE A 86 -13.48 8.84 -8.81
C ILE A 86 -14.07 7.43 -9.06
N VAL A 87 -14.07 6.57 -8.04
CA VAL A 87 -14.69 5.23 -8.14
C VAL A 87 -16.18 5.35 -8.37
N ALA A 88 -16.89 6.18 -7.60
CA ALA A 88 -18.32 6.38 -7.75
C ALA A 88 -18.69 6.90 -9.15
N GLU A 89 -17.90 7.79 -9.71
CA GLU A 89 -18.10 8.37 -11.04
C GLU A 89 -17.82 7.36 -12.17
N ARG A 90 -16.70 6.62 -12.08
CA ARG A 90 -16.25 5.75 -13.19
C ARG A 90 -16.97 4.41 -13.23
N ILE A 91 -17.27 3.80 -12.09
CA ILE A 91 -17.81 2.44 -12.04
C ILE A 91 -19.07 2.28 -11.18
N GLY A 92 -19.43 3.26 -10.36
CA GLY A 92 -20.65 3.26 -9.54
C GLY A 92 -20.37 3.38 -8.04
N ALA A 93 -21.31 4.01 -7.34
CA ALA A 93 -21.22 4.24 -5.90
C ALA A 93 -21.30 2.95 -5.07
N GLU A 94 -21.86 1.88 -5.63
CA GLU A 94 -21.96 0.56 -4.98
C GLU A 94 -20.62 -0.10 -4.72
N TYR A 95 -19.54 0.30 -5.44
CA TYR A 95 -18.17 -0.18 -5.25
C TYR A 95 -17.38 0.63 -4.21
N VAL A 96 -17.96 1.72 -3.71
CA VAL A 96 -17.32 2.58 -2.70
C VAL A 96 -17.68 2.09 -1.30
N ILE A 97 -16.69 1.96 -0.42
CA ILE A 97 -16.94 1.80 1.01
C ILE A 97 -17.54 3.11 1.52
N PRO A 98 -18.76 3.09 2.12
CA PRO A 98 -19.48 4.30 2.49
C PRO A 98 -18.65 5.22 3.39
N LEU A 99 -18.64 6.51 3.03
CA LEU A 99 -17.96 7.57 3.79
C LEU A 99 -18.87 8.03 4.92
N LEU A 100 -18.31 8.16 6.13
CA LEU A 100 -19.02 8.59 7.34
C LEU A 100 -18.67 10.01 7.77
N GLY A 101 -17.51 10.53 7.34
CA GLY A 101 -17.06 11.87 7.65
C GLY A 101 -15.63 12.13 7.18
N VAL A 102 -15.26 13.42 7.12
CA VAL A 102 -13.92 13.87 6.74
C VAL A 102 -13.53 15.10 7.56
N TRP A 103 -12.26 15.20 7.96
CA TRP A 103 -11.73 16.27 8.81
C TRP A 103 -10.30 16.62 8.41
N ASP A 104 -9.98 17.90 8.39
CA ASP A 104 -8.62 18.41 8.15
C ASP A 104 -7.69 18.16 9.35
N ARG A 105 -8.26 18.02 10.54
CA ARG A 105 -7.53 17.87 11.79
C ARG A 105 -8.09 16.70 12.60
N ALA A 106 -7.20 15.95 13.24
CA ALA A 106 -7.62 14.84 14.10
C ALA A 106 -8.42 15.29 15.33
N GLU A 107 -8.19 16.52 15.80
CA GLU A 107 -8.91 17.12 16.91
C GLU A 107 -10.39 17.37 16.60
N ASP A 108 -10.73 17.62 15.36
CA ASP A 108 -12.09 17.96 14.91
C ASP A 108 -12.97 16.73 14.67
N ILE A 109 -12.44 15.51 14.86
CA ILE A 109 -13.20 14.26 14.68
C ILE A 109 -14.37 14.22 15.70
N ASP A 110 -15.59 14.23 15.17
CA ASP A 110 -16.80 14.03 15.97
C ASP A 110 -17.11 12.54 16.13
N PHE A 111 -16.54 11.93 17.17
CA PHE A 111 -16.79 10.52 17.48
C PHE A 111 -18.24 10.23 17.87
N ASP A 112 -18.98 11.22 18.34
CA ASP A 112 -20.37 11.00 18.79
C ASP A 112 -21.31 10.87 17.61
N ALA A 113 -21.05 11.57 16.51
CA ALA A 113 -21.77 11.42 15.25
C ALA A 113 -21.48 10.11 14.52
N LEU A 114 -20.32 9.45 14.78
CA LEU A 114 -19.97 8.20 14.14
C LEU A 114 -20.79 7.01 14.69
N PRO A 115 -21.07 5.98 13.88
CA PRO A 115 -21.74 4.76 14.33
C PRO A 115 -20.89 3.99 15.37
N ASN A 116 -21.40 2.86 15.88
CA ASN A 116 -20.64 2.06 16.84
C ASN A 116 -19.38 1.41 16.25
N ARG A 117 -19.36 1.18 14.93
CA ARG A 117 -18.30 0.47 14.19
C ARG A 117 -17.89 1.29 12.97
N PHE A 118 -16.60 1.58 12.85
CA PHE A 118 -16.04 2.39 11.75
C PHE A 118 -14.54 2.19 11.64
N VAL A 119 -13.97 2.69 10.55
CA VAL A 119 -12.52 2.82 10.36
C VAL A 119 -12.18 4.28 10.10
N LEU A 120 -11.19 4.82 10.81
CA LEU A 120 -10.58 6.11 10.50
C LEU A 120 -9.28 5.89 9.76
N LYS A 121 -9.02 6.69 8.72
CA LYS A 121 -7.82 6.60 7.90
C LYS A 121 -7.28 7.99 7.57
N CYS A 122 -5.95 8.14 7.52
CA CYS A 122 -5.32 9.23 6.79
C CYS A 122 -5.31 8.91 5.30
N ASN A 123 -5.60 9.89 4.44
CA ASN A 123 -5.76 9.65 3.00
C ASN A 123 -4.44 9.38 2.25
N HIS A 124 -3.30 9.83 2.78
CA HIS A 124 -2.01 9.89 2.10
C HIS A 124 -0.97 8.86 2.58
N ASP A 125 -1.26 8.08 3.62
CA ASP A 125 -0.31 7.11 4.16
C ASP A 125 -0.90 5.71 4.36
N SER A 126 -0.08 4.73 4.74
CA SER A 126 -0.49 3.34 4.95
C SER A 126 -0.63 2.96 6.43
N GLY A 127 -0.22 3.81 7.37
CA GLY A 127 -0.17 3.49 8.81
C GLY A 127 -1.18 4.24 9.67
N GLY A 128 -1.72 5.36 9.15
CA GLY A 128 -2.72 6.20 9.81
C GLY A 128 -4.10 5.57 9.80
N VAL A 129 -4.26 4.39 10.40
CA VAL A 129 -5.53 3.64 10.44
C VAL A 129 -5.92 3.33 11.87
N VAL A 130 -7.17 3.60 12.24
CA VAL A 130 -7.80 3.21 13.51
C VAL A 130 -9.07 2.42 13.22
N ILE A 131 -9.09 1.16 13.61
CA ILE A 131 -10.26 0.27 13.46
C ILE A 131 -11.06 0.30 14.76
N CYS A 132 -12.28 0.79 14.70
CA CYS A 132 -13.22 0.81 15.81
C CYS A 132 -14.28 -0.26 15.65
N ARG A 133 -14.18 -1.35 16.41
CA ARG A 133 -15.22 -2.40 16.49
C ARG A 133 -16.28 -2.16 17.57
N ASN A 134 -16.02 -1.25 18.49
CA ASN A 134 -16.95 -0.84 19.54
C ASN A 134 -16.58 0.55 20.04
N LYS A 135 -17.39 1.56 19.74
CA LYS A 135 -17.16 2.96 20.09
C LYS A 135 -17.02 3.17 21.62
N ASN A 136 -17.74 2.40 22.42
CA ASN A 136 -17.69 2.51 23.89
C ASN A 136 -16.36 2.02 24.48
N LYS A 137 -15.57 1.24 23.72
CA LYS A 137 -14.26 0.73 24.12
C LYS A 137 -13.10 1.47 23.45
N LEU A 138 -13.40 2.43 22.58
CA LEU A 138 -12.40 3.19 21.85
C LEU A 138 -11.70 4.19 22.78
N ASP A 139 -10.38 4.12 22.85
CA ASP A 139 -9.56 5.20 23.39
C ASP A 139 -9.48 6.32 22.35
N ARG A 140 -10.34 7.33 22.50
CA ARG A 140 -10.48 8.46 21.57
C ARG A 140 -9.21 9.30 21.52
N GLU A 141 -8.53 9.50 22.66
CA GLU A 141 -7.33 10.31 22.72
C GLU A 141 -6.12 9.59 22.07
N ALA A 142 -5.98 8.30 22.29
CA ALA A 142 -4.97 7.49 21.59
C ALA A 142 -5.25 7.47 20.09
N ALA A 143 -6.52 7.39 19.66
CA ALA A 143 -6.91 7.45 18.25
C ALA A 143 -6.55 8.81 17.62
N ARG A 144 -6.89 9.93 18.27
CA ARG A 144 -6.52 11.28 17.84
C ARG A 144 -5.02 11.47 17.73
N THR A 145 -4.28 11.07 18.77
CA THR A 145 -2.81 11.17 18.80
C THR A 145 -2.18 10.41 17.65
N LYS A 146 -2.64 9.17 17.40
CA LYS A 146 -2.17 8.37 16.27
C LYS A 146 -2.44 9.06 14.95
N LEU A 147 -3.68 9.46 14.69
CA LEU A 147 -4.08 10.10 13.43
C LEU A 147 -3.37 11.43 13.20
N LYS A 148 -3.24 12.27 14.24
CA LYS A 148 -2.46 13.51 14.19
C LYS A 148 -1.02 13.25 13.78
N THR A 149 -0.36 12.30 14.44
CA THR A 149 1.03 11.91 14.12
C THR A 149 1.17 11.50 12.65
N HIS A 150 0.17 10.80 12.12
CA HIS A 150 0.19 10.38 10.71
C HIS A 150 -0.17 11.50 9.73
N LEU A 151 -1.09 12.41 10.08
CA LEU A 151 -1.37 13.60 9.27
C LEU A 151 -0.15 14.51 9.10
N GLU A 152 0.68 14.64 10.14
CA GLU A 152 1.89 15.46 10.13
C GLU A 152 3.04 14.83 9.32
N ARG A 153 2.99 13.51 9.04
CA ARG A 153 4.04 12.84 8.27
C ARG A 153 4.01 13.23 6.81
N ASP A 154 5.19 13.48 6.29
CA ASP A 154 5.37 13.63 4.85
C ASP A 154 5.51 12.23 4.21
N ALA A 155 4.65 11.90 3.25
CA ALA A 155 4.72 10.61 2.56
C ALA A 155 5.71 10.64 1.39
N TYR A 156 5.97 11.82 0.80
CA TYR A 156 6.90 11.97 -0.31
C TYR A 156 8.37 11.90 0.12
N ILE A 157 8.76 12.65 1.17
CA ILE A 157 10.18 12.78 1.55
C ILE A 157 10.84 11.41 1.82
N PRO A 158 10.25 10.49 2.61
CA PRO A 158 10.86 9.20 2.89
C PRO A 158 10.79 8.20 1.73
N SER A 159 9.80 8.31 0.86
CA SER A 159 9.53 7.33 -0.20
C SER A 159 9.96 7.79 -1.60
N ARG A 160 10.02 9.10 -1.82
CA ARG A 160 10.13 9.75 -3.12
C ARG A 160 9.00 9.36 -4.08
N GLU A 161 7.86 8.99 -3.53
CA GLU A 161 6.63 8.76 -4.29
C GLU A 161 5.96 10.10 -4.56
N TRP A 162 6.32 10.73 -5.67
CA TRP A 162 5.97 12.11 -6.00
C TRP A 162 4.46 12.42 -6.01
N PRO A 163 3.52 11.47 -6.29
CA PRO A 163 2.10 11.78 -6.27
C PRO A 163 1.59 12.22 -4.90
N TYR A 164 2.29 11.85 -3.82
CA TYR A 164 1.91 12.25 -2.46
C TYR A 164 2.42 13.64 -2.04
N ARG A 165 3.26 14.30 -2.87
CA ARG A 165 3.89 15.59 -2.51
C ARG A 165 2.86 16.66 -2.15
N ASP A 166 1.81 16.78 -2.98
CA ASP A 166 0.84 17.87 -2.93
C ASP A 166 -0.56 17.39 -2.50
N VAL A 167 -0.67 16.19 -1.94
CA VAL A 167 -1.94 15.68 -1.41
C VAL A 167 -2.39 16.51 -0.22
N HIS A 168 -3.60 17.06 -0.29
CA HIS A 168 -4.24 17.68 0.87
C HIS A 168 -4.58 16.61 1.91
N ARG A 169 -3.94 16.70 3.07
CA ARG A 169 -3.98 15.66 4.09
C ARG A 169 -5.24 15.78 4.94
N VAL A 170 -6.04 14.72 4.96
CA VAL A 170 -7.26 14.63 5.76
C VAL A 170 -7.34 13.29 6.51
N VAL A 171 -8.10 13.28 7.60
CA VAL A 171 -8.64 12.05 8.17
C VAL A 171 -10.05 11.87 7.63
N PHE A 172 -10.38 10.67 7.20
CA PHE A 172 -11.76 10.32 6.87
C PHE A 172 -12.20 9.07 7.63
N ALA A 173 -13.50 8.97 7.87
CA ALA A 173 -14.14 7.80 8.43
C ALA A 173 -14.93 7.07 7.35
N GLU A 174 -14.88 5.74 7.37
CA GLU A 174 -15.68 4.88 6.51
C GLU A 174 -16.28 3.72 7.29
N GLU A 175 -17.26 3.05 6.72
CA GLU A 175 -17.84 1.86 7.33
C GLU A 175 -16.78 0.77 7.52
N LEU A 176 -16.87 0.06 8.66
CA LEU A 176 -16.06 -1.12 8.89
C LEU A 176 -16.63 -2.29 8.10
N LEU A 177 -15.90 -2.73 7.10
CA LEU A 177 -16.23 -3.96 6.39
C LEU A 177 -15.91 -5.18 7.26
N GLU A 178 -16.81 -6.15 7.26
CA GLU A 178 -16.64 -7.41 7.99
C GLU A 178 -17.31 -8.56 7.23
N THR A 179 -16.76 -9.75 7.38
CA THR A 179 -17.39 -10.97 6.91
C THR A 179 -18.51 -11.39 7.89
N SER A 180 -19.50 -12.14 7.41
CA SER A 180 -20.60 -12.66 8.25
C SER A 180 -20.13 -13.58 9.38
N GLU A 181 -18.97 -14.21 9.21
CA GLU A 181 -18.38 -15.19 10.13
C GLU A 181 -17.34 -14.57 11.06
N GLY A 182 -17.05 -13.27 10.92
CA GLY A 182 -16.03 -12.56 11.71
C GLY A 182 -14.59 -12.91 11.35
N GLU A 183 -14.40 -13.56 10.21
CA GLU A 183 -13.07 -13.85 9.64
C GLU A 183 -12.39 -12.58 9.14
N ASP A 184 -11.08 -12.63 8.97
CA ASP A 184 -10.33 -11.56 8.34
C ASP A 184 -10.78 -11.35 6.89
N LEU A 185 -10.84 -10.08 6.47
CA LEU A 185 -11.07 -9.76 5.07
C LEU A 185 -9.92 -10.28 4.21
N ILE A 186 -10.28 -10.85 3.06
CA ILE A 186 -9.30 -11.20 2.04
C ILE A 186 -8.99 -9.95 1.22
N ASP A 187 -7.70 -9.61 1.11
CA ASP A 187 -7.23 -8.58 0.18
C ASP A 187 -6.96 -9.20 -1.19
N TYR A 188 -7.63 -8.70 -2.21
CA TYR A 188 -7.37 -9.01 -3.62
C TYR A 188 -6.66 -7.82 -4.27
N LYS A 189 -5.39 -8.01 -4.65
CA LYS A 189 -4.53 -6.93 -5.16
C LYS A 189 -4.09 -7.25 -6.58
N PHE A 190 -4.69 -6.57 -7.54
CA PHE A 190 -4.45 -6.80 -8.97
C PHE A 190 -3.22 -6.04 -9.43
N TYR A 191 -2.19 -6.75 -9.84
CA TYR A 191 -1.00 -6.21 -10.48
C TYR A 191 -1.28 -6.03 -11.97
N CYS A 192 -1.31 -4.79 -12.41
CA CYS A 192 -1.66 -4.42 -13.78
C CYS A 192 -0.43 -3.84 -14.47
N PHE A 193 -0.07 -4.41 -15.62
CA PHE A 193 1.03 -3.94 -16.46
C PHE A 193 0.44 -3.40 -17.77
N SER A 194 0.80 -2.16 -18.13
CA SER A 194 0.29 -1.46 -19.34
C SER A 194 -1.24 -1.53 -19.47
N GLY A 195 -1.96 -1.35 -18.33
CA GLY A 195 -3.42 -1.40 -18.29
C GLY A 195 -4.04 -2.80 -18.28
N LYS A 196 -3.22 -3.87 -18.20
CA LYS A 196 -3.68 -5.26 -18.21
C LYS A 196 -3.50 -5.89 -16.82
N PRO A 197 -4.58 -6.31 -16.13
CA PRO A 197 -4.47 -7.16 -14.94
C PRO A 197 -3.79 -8.48 -15.31
N THR A 198 -2.67 -8.77 -14.67
CA THR A 198 -1.84 -9.93 -14.98
C THR A 198 -1.79 -10.92 -13.83
N TYR A 199 -1.64 -10.40 -12.60
CA TYR A 199 -1.66 -11.21 -11.40
C TYR A 199 -2.58 -10.61 -10.35
N CYS A 200 -3.18 -11.48 -9.55
CA CYS A 200 -3.88 -11.12 -8.33
C CYS A 200 -3.10 -11.66 -7.13
N GLN A 201 -2.57 -10.77 -6.29
CA GLN A 201 -2.03 -11.12 -4.99
C GLN A 201 -3.18 -11.26 -4.00
N VAL A 202 -3.30 -12.43 -3.38
CA VAL A 202 -4.32 -12.73 -2.37
C VAL A 202 -3.65 -12.78 -1.01
N ILE A 203 -4.07 -11.92 -0.09
CA ILE A 203 -3.55 -11.87 1.28
C ILE A 203 -4.67 -12.26 2.24
N LYS A 204 -4.40 -13.27 3.08
CA LYS A 204 -5.35 -13.81 4.07
C LYS A 204 -4.73 -13.88 5.46
N ASP A 205 -5.57 -14.13 6.44
CA ASP A 205 -5.21 -14.49 7.82
C ASP A 205 -4.29 -13.46 8.51
N ARG A 206 -4.50 -12.16 8.22
CA ARG A 206 -3.66 -11.07 8.72
C ARG A 206 -3.61 -10.98 10.24
N SER A 207 -4.68 -11.35 10.93
CA SER A 207 -4.76 -11.30 12.40
C SER A 207 -4.08 -12.48 13.08
N THR A 208 -3.76 -13.54 12.34
CA THR A 208 -3.18 -14.78 12.86
C THR A 208 -1.83 -15.09 12.20
N ARG A 209 -1.83 -15.72 11.03
CA ARG A 209 -0.64 -16.05 10.25
C ARG A 209 -0.85 -15.62 8.80
N GLU A 210 -0.49 -14.37 8.50
CA GLU A 210 -0.61 -13.82 7.15
C GLU A 210 -0.03 -14.77 6.11
N THR A 211 -0.81 -15.06 5.07
CA THR A 211 -0.40 -15.84 3.90
C THR A 211 -0.54 -15.01 2.64
N ILE A 212 0.36 -15.21 1.68
CA ILE A 212 0.41 -14.46 0.43
C ILE A 212 0.55 -15.44 -0.73
N ASP A 213 -0.45 -15.45 -1.59
CA ASP A 213 -0.48 -16.24 -2.82
C ASP A 213 -0.71 -15.33 -4.03
N PHE A 214 -0.21 -15.75 -5.19
CA PHE A 214 -0.46 -15.08 -6.45
C PHE A 214 -1.22 -15.99 -7.40
N TYR A 215 -2.17 -15.42 -8.11
CA TYR A 215 -2.95 -16.08 -9.14
C TYR A 215 -2.80 -15.29 -10.44
N ASP A 216 -2.78 -15.99 -11.59
CA ASP A 216 -2.89 -15.30 -12.88
C ASP A 216 -4.34 -14.87 -13.18
N ALA A 217 -4.57 -14.28 -14.36
CA ALA A 217 -5.90 -13.82 -14.74
C ALA A 217 -6.92 -14.95 -14.92
N ASP A 218 -6.49 -16.19 -15.13
CA ASP A 218 -7.33 -17.39 -15.24
C ASP A 218 -7.46 -18.14 -13.90
N TRP A 219 -7.12 -17.49 -12.79
CA TRP A 219 -7.13 -17.99 -11.41
C TRP A 219 -6.26 -19.23 -11.17
N ASN A 220 -5.15 -19.38 -11.90
CA ASN A 220 -4.18 -20.42 -11.63
C ASN A 220 -3.17 -19.94 -10.59
N LEU A 221 -2.98 -20.75 -9.53
CA LEU A 221 -1.99 -20.46 -8.49
C LEU A 221 -0.58 -20.41 -9.09
N GLN A 222 0.14 -19.35 -8.81
CA GLN A 222 1.47 -19.10 -9.33
C GLN A 222 2.57 -19.67 -8.39
N PRO A 223 3.71 -20.11 -8.94
CA PRO A 223 4.79 -20.73 -8.17
C PRO A 223 5.71 -19.68 -7.51
N PHE A 224 5.21 -18.50 -7.18
CA PHE A 224 5.95 -17.45 -6.49
C PHE A 224 5.09 -16.75 -5.45
N THR A 225 5.76 -16.11 -4.51
CA THR A 225 5.15 -15.23 -3.50
C THR A 225 5.99 -13.96 -3.33
N GLY A 226 5.50 -12.98 -2.58
CA GLY A 226 6.30 -11.79 -2.33
C GLY A 226 5.53 -10.61 -1.79
N LEU A 227 6.30 -9.55 -1.51
CA LEU A 227 5.84 -8.24 -1.05
C LEU A 227 5.02 -8.30 0.26
N GLY A 228 5.29 -9.30 1.11
CA GLY A 228 4.70 -9.44 2.44
C GLY A 228 5.44 -8.64 3.51
N LEU A 229 5.01 -8.84 4.76
CA LEU A 229 5.66 -8.30 5.95
C LEU A 229 6.59 -9.36 6.56
N GLY A 230 7.87 -9.02 6.75
CA GLY A 230 8.83 -9.89 7.44
C GLY A 230 9.57 -10.89 6.56
N GLU A 231 10.34 -11.78 7.22
CA GLU A 231 11.09 -12.84 6.58
C GLU A 231 10.17 -14.04 6.31
N GLY A 232 10.20 -14.51 5.07
CA GLY A 232 9.34 -15.60 4.60
C GLY A 232 7.95 -15.11 4.21
N PHE A 233 7.48 -15.62 3.12
CA PHE A 233 6.15 -15.34 2.57
C PHE A 233 5.41 -16.66 2.47
N PRO A 234 4.78 -17.13 3.59
CA PRO A 234 4.14 -18.42 3.57
C PRO A 234 3.00 -18.45 2.56
N HIS A 235 2.93 -19.54 1.81
CA HIS A 235 1.75 -19.85 1.02
C HIS A 235 0.60 -20.28 1.93
N GLY A 236 -0.61 -19.87 1.57
CA GLY A 236 -1.85 -20.29 2.20
C GLY A 236 -2.41 -21.58 1.59
N LEU A 237 -3.57 -21.96 2.06
CA LEU A 237 -4.39 -22.93 1.33
C LEU A 237 -4.90 -22.26 0.05
N LYS A 238 -4.98 -23.04 -1.05
CA LYS A 238 -5.53 -22.54 -2.32
C LYS A 238 -6.86 -21.82 -2.07
N THR A 239 -6.95 -20.57 -2.49
CA THR A 239 -8.17 -19.77 -2.40
C THR A 239 -9.04 -20.06 -3.61
N PRO A 240 -10.33 -20.39 -3.45
CA PRO A 240 -11.23 -20.49 -4.57
C PRO A 240 -11.35 -19.14 -5.29
N GLU A 241 -11.67 -19.20 -6.58
CA GLU A 241 -11.98 -17.99 -7.33
C GLU A 241 -13.13 -17.24 -6.65
N PRO A 242 -12.99 -15.92 -6.41
CA PRO A 242 -14.05 -15.17 -5.76
C PRO A 242 -15.26 -14.98 -6.68
N ASP A 243 -16.44 -14.90 -6.09
CA ASP A 243 -17.64 -14.56 -6.81
C ASP A 243 -17.46 -13.22 -7.57
N ASN A 244 -18.00 -13.11 -8.78
CA ASN A 244 -17.87 -11.93 -9.64
C ASN A 244 -16.42 -11.56 -9.99
N TYR A 245 -15.52 -12.53 -10.10
CA TYR A 245 -14.11 -12.30 -10.42
C TYR A 245 -13.89 -11.54 -11.73
N GLU A 246 -14.65 -11.87 -12.79
CA GLU A 246 -14.60 -11.14 -14.06
C GLU A 246 -14.90 -9.64 -13.87
N LYS A 247 -15.83 -9.29 -12.97
CA LYS A 247 -16.11 -7.89 -12.64
C LYS A 247 -14.93 -7.22 -11.92
N MET A 248 -14.20 -7.95 -11.07
CA MET A 248 -12.98 -7.44 -10.46
C MET A 248 -11.90 -7.17 -11.50
N LEU A 249 -11.75 -8.06 -12.50
CA LEU A 249 -10.82 -7.84 -13.63
C LEU A 249 -11.22 -6.62 -14.48
N GLU A 250 -12.53 -6.42 -14.75
CA GLU A 250 -13.01 -5.21 -15.44
C GLU A 250 -12.66 -3.93 -14.69
N ILE A 251 -12.90 -3.90 -13.38
CA ILE A 251 -12.56 -2.77 -12.52
C ILE A 251 -11.05 -2.52 -12.53
N ALA A 252 -10.25 -3.57 -12.41
CA ALA A 252 -8.79 -3.46 -12.44
C ALA A 252 -8.29 -2.91 -13.81
N ARG A 253 -8.88 -3.34 -14.94
CA ARG A 253 -8.59 -2.79 -16.28
C ARG A 253 -8.95 -1.31 -16.37
N GLU A 254 -10.13 -0.92 -15.88
CA GLU A 254 -10.59 0.47 -15.94
C GLU A 254 -9.61 1.41 -15.22
N PHE A 255 -9.22 1.08 -13.99
CA PHE A 255 -8.35 1.93 -13.19
C PHE A 255 -6.88 1.85 -13.57
N SER A 256 -6.43 0.80 -14.23
CA SER A 256 -5.05 0.67 -14.71
C SER A 256 -4.81 1.28 -16.10
N ARG A 257 -5.87 1.68 -16.79
CA ARG A 257 -5.77 2.26 -18.14
C ARG A 257 -4.85 3.47 -18.15
N GLY A 258 -3.89 3.49 -19.09
CA GLY A 258 -2.93 4.57 -19.25
C GLY A 258 -1.79 4.58 -18.22
N THR A 259 -1.71 3.58 -17.33
CA THR A 259 -0.56 3.40 -16.43
C THR A 259 0.41 2.37 -16.97
N ARG A 260 1.71 2.59 -16.78
CA ARG A 260 2.74 1.56 -17.06
C ARG A 260 2.63 0.40 -16.08
N PHE A 261 2.41 0.74 -14.81
CA PHE A 261 2.13 -0.18 -13.74
C PHE A 261 1.18 0.46 -12.73
N SER A 262 0.23 -0.33 -12.25
CA SER A 262 -0.58 -0.01 -11.08
C SER A 262 -1.03 -1.27 -10.37
N ARG A 263 -1.29 -1.16 -9.08
CA ARG A 263 -1.93 -2.20 -8.29
C ARG A 263 -3.29 -1.69 -7.81
N ILE A 264 -4.32 -2.44 -8.12
CA ILE A 264 -5.71 -2.12 -7.75
C ILE A 264 -6.12 -3.08 -6.64
N ASP A 265 -6.36 -2.54 -5.46
CA ASP A 265 -6.73 -3.33 -4.29
C ASP A 265 -8.25 -3.34 -4.11
N MET A 266 -8.83 -4.50 -3.92
CA MET A 266 -10.26 -4.69 -3.74
C MET A 266 -10.55 -5.69 -2.63
N TYR A 267 -11.74 -5.55 -2.03
CA TYR A 267 -12.35 -6.56 -1.17
C TYR A 267 -13.53 -7.19 -1.90
N ASN A 268 -13.80 -8.46 -1.60
CA ASN A 268 -14.99 -9.17 -2.07
C ASN A 268 -15.64 -9.87 -0.87
N ILE A 269 -16.86 -9.50 -0.56
CA ILE A 269 -17.60 -10.05 0.59
C ILE A 269 -18.91 -10.62 0.07
N GLY A 270 -18.97 -11.94 -0.07
CA GLY A 270 -20.16 -12.62 -0.59
C GLY A 270 -20.57 -12.14 -1.99
N GLY A 271 -19.60 -11.93 -2.88
CA GLY A 271 -19.82 -11.42 -4.24
C GLY A 271 -19.97 -9.90 -4.35
N ARG A 272 -20.05 -9.16 -3.23
CA ARG A 272 -20.06 -7.71 -3.26
C ARG A 272 -18.64 -7.17 -3.25
N ILE A 273 -18.28 -6.46 -4.31
CA ILE A 273 -16.94 -5.90 -4.52
C ILE A 273 -16.87 -4.50 -3.93
N TYR A 274 -15.78 -4.20 -3.22
CA TYR A 274 -15.45 -2.86 -2.75
C TYR A 274 -14.06 -2.47 -3.23
N PHE A 275 -13.94 -1.27 -3.79
CA PHE A 275 -12.64 -0.69 -4.15
C PHE A 275 -11.90 -0.26 -2.87
N GLY A 276 -10.67 -0.71 -2.73
CA GLY A 276 -9.84 -0.43 -1.56
C GLY A 276 -8.84 0.70 -1.78
N GLU A 277 -7.93 0.53 -2.74
CA GLU A 277 -6.80 1.43 -2.94
C GLU A 277 -6.23 1.32 -4.36
N PHE A 278 -5.72 2.44 -4.87
CA PHE A 278 -4.86 2.50 -6.05
C PHE A 278 -3.41 2.71 -5.62
N THR A 279 -2.49 1.85 -6.06
CA THR A 279 -1.09 1.87 -5.65
C THR A 279 -0.17 1.83 -6.87
N LEU A 280 0.79 2.79 -6.96
CA LEU A 280 1.80 2.82 -8.01
C LEU A 280 3.10 2.11 -7.60
N TYR A 281 3.44 2.14 -6.32
CA TYR A 281 4.74 1.67 -5.84
C TYR A 281 4.58 0.72 -4.65
N PRO A 282 4.13 -0.54 -4.88
CA PRO A 282 3.98 -1.53 -3.80
C PRO A 282 5.26 -1.65 -2.97
N LYS A 283 5.14 -1.60 -1.62
CA LYS A 283 6.29 -1.58 -0.71
C LYS A 283 7.33 -0.51 -1.05
N SER A 284 6.87 0.63 -1.58
CA SER A 284 7.76 1.70 -2.08
C SER A 284 8.80 1.22 -3.10
N GLY A 285 8.49 0.17 -3.87
CA GLY A 285 9.41 -0.44 -4.82
C GLY A 285 10.63 -1.09 -4.17
N LEU A 286 10.57 -1.47 -2.89
CA LEU A 286 11.66 -2.10 -2.15
C LEU A 286 11.35 -3.55 -1.76
N GLY A 287 10.18 -4.04 -2.13
CA GLY A 287 9.80 -5.43 -1.96
C GLY A 287 10.44 -6.35 -3.00
N TYR A 288 10.46 -7.64 -2.70
CA TYR A 288 11.00 -8.66 -3.60
C TYR A 288 10.07 -9.87 -3.67
N PHE A 289 10.23 -10.65 -4.73
CA PHE A 289 9.52 -11.91 -4.95
C PHE A 289 10.42 -13.11 -4.66
N LEU A 290 9.82 -14.22 -4.29
CA LEU A 290 10.49 -15.49 -4.07
C LEU A 290 9.80 -16.60 -4.89
N PRO A 291 10.53 -17.46 -5.61
CA PRO A 291 11.98 -17.48 -5.81
C PRO A 291 12.53 -16.22 -6.49
N GLU A 292 13.84 -15.95 -6.32
CA GLU A 292 14.47 -14.68 -6.72
C GLU A 292 14.36 -14.34 -8.22
N GLU A 293 14.34 -15.35 -9.08
CA GLU A 293 14.19 -15.15 -10.53
C GLU A 293 12.89 -14.44 -10.92
N TRP A 294 11.87 -14.44 -10.05
CA TRP A 294 10.61 -13.74 -10.31
C TRP A 294 10.74 -12.21 -10.24
N ASN A 295 11.78 -11.69 -9.60
CA ASN A 295 12.05 -10.24 -9.62
C ASN A 295 12.37 -9.75 -11.03
N ILE A 296 13.04 -10.58 -11.85
CA ILE A 296 13.32 -10.28 -13.26
C ILE A 296 12.08 -10.59 -14.12
N LYS A 297 11.48 -11.79 -13.97
CA LYS A 297 10.30 -12.18 -14.76
C LYS A 297 9.15 -11.18 -14.67
N ILE A 298 8.87 -10.68 -13.47
CA ILE A 298 7.84 -9.65 -13.26
C ILE A 298 8.37 -8.28 -13.73
N GLY A 299 9.66 -8.04 -13.59
CA GLY A 299 10.32 -6.85 -14.16
C GLY A 299 10.14 -6.78 -15.68
N ASP A 300 10.28 -7.88 -16.40
CA ASP A 300 10.14 -7.93 -17.87
C ASP A 300 8.73 -7.56 -18.36
N MET A 301 7.71 -7.71 -17.52
CA MET A 301 6.33 -7.30 -17.84
C MET A 301 6.12 -5.78 -17.73
N LEU A 302 7.01 -5.07 -17.04
CA LEU A 302 6.94 -3.62 -16.87
C LEU A 302 7.77 -2.92 -17.94
N GLU A 303 7.10 -2.34 -18.93
CA GLU A 303 7.72 -1.53 -19.99
C GLU A 303 7.96 -0.09 -19.48
N LEU A 304 9.17 0.45 -19.75
CA LEU A 304 9.58 1.81 -19.32
C LEU A 304 9.49 2.83 -20.45
#